data_6a28df3b13fb8dfc065fd3c013db5133
#
_entry.id   6a28df3b13fb8dfc065fd3c013db5133
#
_cell.length_a   1.000
_cell.length_b   1.000
_cell.length_c   1.000
_cell.angle_alpha   90.00
_cell.angle_beta   90.00
_cell.angle_gamma   90.00
#
_symmetry.space_group_name_H-M   'P 1'
#
loop_
_entity.id
_entity.type
_entity.pdbx_description
1 polymer ?
#
loop_
_entity_poly.entity_id
_entity_poly.type
_entity_poly.pdbx_seq_one_letter_code
_entity_poly.pdbx_strand_id
1 'polypeptide(L)'
;DGSIIVGGASSMFRPFKEQWYDNVDDSVLIDSAKDYYEDYMQRTYRGWEETGAKVSNIWTGVMGYSYDSNPHIGQVPNKDEQFILAGFNGHGMPVIWLAAKELARMVSQGTQFKETKLPRLFQTSQFRIDRAQNGKEEDGDIIGTGNFSTTKP
;
A
#
# COMPACT_ATOMS: atom_id res chain seq x y z
N ASP A 1 -11.40 22.65 -8.57
CA ASP A 1 -10.68 23.16 -9.74
C ASP A 1 -10.91 22.28 -10.97
N GLY A 2 -11.49 21.11 -10.83
CA GLY A 2 -11.78 20.19 -11.93
C GLY A 2 -10.65 19.21 -12.25
N SER A 3 -9.59 19.18 -11.44
CA SER A 3 -8.51 18.20 -11.61
C SER A 3 -8.98 16.77 -11.33
N ILE A 4 -8.49 15.84 -12.13
CA ILE A 4 -8.76 14.40 -11.96
C ILE A 4 -7.49 13.72 -11.47
N ILE A 5 -7.60 12.96 -10.41
CA ILE A 5 -6.51 12.16 -9.86
C ILE A 5 -6.57 10.76 -10.48
N VAL A 6 -5.47 10.36 -11.10
CA VAL A 6 -5.32 9.03 -11.70
C VAL A 6 -4.16 8.32 -11.04
N GLY A 7 -4.39 7.11 -10.56
CA GLY A 7 -3.35 6.26 -9.99
C GLY A 7 -3.14 4.99 -10.82
N GLY A 8 -2.07 4.25 -10.53
CA GLY A 8 -1.81 2.96 -11.16
C GLY A 8 -0.42 2.87 -11.79
N ALA A 9 -0.38 2.55 -13.09
CA ALA A 9 0.87 2.32 -13.85
C ALA A 9 1.73 1.14 -13.35
N SER A 10 1.20 0.27 -12.49
CA SER A 10 1.99 -0.83 -11.90
C SER A 10 2.56 -1.78 -12.95
N SER A 11 1.87 -1.98 -14.08
CA SER A 11 2.38 -2.77 -15.21
C SER A 11 3.65 -2.18 -15.84
N MET A 12 3.84 -0.86 -15.73
CA MET A 12 4.99 -0.18 -16.30
C MET A 12 6.23 -0.29 -15.44
N PHE A 13 6.09 -0.22 -14.13
CA PHE A 13 7.25 -0.20 -13.22
C PHE A 13 7.56 -1.54 -12.54
N ARG A 14 6.60 -2.47 -12.45
CA ARG A 14 6.85 -3.80 -11.84
C ARG A 14 8.11 -4.52 -12.34
N PRO A 15 8.41 -4.50 -13.65
CA PRO A 15 9.61 -5.16 -14.15
C PRO A 15 10.93 -4.52 -13.68
N PHE A 16 10.88 -3.28 -13.20
CA PHE A 16 12.04 -2.48 -12.81
C PHE A 16 12.10 -2.32 -11.30
N LYS A 17 12.30 -3.44 -10.59
CA LYS A 17 12.22 -3.53 -9.12
C LYS A 17 13.10 -2.51 -8.41
N GLU A 18 14.25 -2.19 -8.96
CA GLU A 18 15.20 -1.22 -8.45
C GLU A 18 14.65 0.23 -8.40
N GLN A 19 13.61 0.55 -9.17
CA GLN A 19 13.02 1.89 -9.18
C GLN A 19 11.99 2.11 -8.08
N TRP A 20 11.44 1.06 -7.48
CA TRP A 20 10.30 1.19 -6.58
C TRP A 20 10.39 0.36 -5.29
N TYR A 21 11.15 -0.75 -5.31
CA TYR A 21 11.22 -1.63 -4.14
C TYR A 21 12.26 -1.12 -3.15
N ASP A 22 11.93 -1.18 -1.85
CA ASP A 22 12.79 -0.71 -0.75
C ASP A 22 13.25 0.75 -0.91
N ASN A 23 12.46 1.54 -1.63
CA ASN A 23 12.70 2.96 -1.82
C ASN A 23 11.76 3.77 -0.92
N VAL A 24 12.35 4.60 -0.07
CA VAL A 24 11.63 5.49 0.85
C VAL A 24 11.72 6.97 0.45
N ASP A 25 12.34 7.26 -0.70
CA ASP A 25 12.45 8.61 -1.24
C ASP A 25 11.30 8.88 -2.23
N ASP A 26 10.27 9.58 -1.77
CA ASP A 26 9.13 9.98 -2.58
C ASP A 26 9.34 11.29 -3.34
N SER A 27 10.49 11.91 -3.21
CA SER A 27 10.88 13.06 -4.02
C SER A 27 11.30 12.68 -5.45
N VAL A 28 11.56 11.41 -5.69
CA VAL A 28 11.99 10.86 -6.98
C VAL A 28 10.85 10.13 -7.67
N LEU A 29 10.59 10.46 -8.93
CA LEU A 29 9.59 9.77 -9.73
C LEU A 29 10.12 8.41 -10.23
N ILE A 30 9.22 7.45 -10.37
CA ILE A 30 9.49 6.17 -11.02
C ILE A 30 9.56 6.42 -12.53
N ASP A 31 10.75 6.39 -13.11
CA ASP A 31 11.00 6.77 -14.50
C ASP A 31 10.16 5.97 -15.50
N SER A 32 10.07 4.67 -15.32
CA SER A 32 9.30 3.78 -16.19
C SER A 32 7.79 4.04 -16.20
N ALA A 33 7.28 4.81 -15.25
CA ALA A 33 5.85 5.14 -15.15
C ALA A 33 5.50 6.54 -15.69
N LYS A 34 6.48 7.40 -15.97
CA LYS A 34 6.24 8.81 -16.32
C LYS A 34 5.34 8.95 -17.55
N ASP A 35 5.68 8.27 -18.62
CA ASP A 35 4.99 8.40 -19.90
C ASP A 35 3.63 7.70 -19.93
N TYR A 36 3.33 6.88 -18.92
CA TYR A 36 2.07 6.14 -18.84
C TYR A 36 0.85 7.05 -18.80
N TYR A 37 0.98 8.21 -18.20
CA TYR A 37 -0.13 9.13 -17.99
C TYR A 37 -0.34 10.12 -19.15
N GLU A 38 0.58 10.19 -20.11
CA GLU A 38 0.40 11.00 -21.30
C GLU A 38 -0.82 10.52 -22.09
N ASP A 39 -1.68 11.46 -22.45
CA ASP A 39 -2.94 11.21 -23.15
C ASP A 39 -3.82 10.12 -22.51
N TYR A 40 -3.65 9.90 -21.20
CA TYR A 40 -4.35 8.82 -20.48
C TYR A 40 -5.87 8.94 -20.61
N MET A 41 -6.42 10.13 -20.48
CA MET A 41 -7.86 10.36 -20.56
C MET A 41 -8.37 10.08 -21.98
N GLN A 42 -7.67 10.59 -22.98
CA GLN A 42 -8.03 10.44 -24.39
C GLN A 42 -8.05 8.99 -24.86
N ARG A 43 -7.06 8.20 -24.48
CA ARG A 43 -6.97 6.79 -24.88
C ARG A 43 -7.80 5.83 -24.03
N THR A 44 -8.30 6.28 -22.87
CA THR A 44 -9.00 5.40 -21.91
C THR A 44 -10.51 5.64 -21.90
N TYR A 45 -10.96 6.87 -22.09
CA TYR A 45 -12.36 7.23 -21.92
C TYR A 45 -12.95 7.83 -23.20
N ARG A 46 -14.10 7.32 -23.63
CA ARG A 46 -14.84 7.84 -24.78
C ARG A 46 -15.33 9.27 -24.50
N GLY A 47 -15.22 10.13 -25.48
CA GLY A 47 -15.62 11.53 -25.40
C GLY A 47 -14.55 12.45 -24.80
N TRP A 48 -13.34 11.93 -24.56
CA TRP A 48 -12.21 12.70 -24.07
C TRP A 48 -11.18 13.03 -25.17
N GLU A 49 -11.39 12.54 -26.37
CA GLU A 49 -10.42 12.57 -27.47
C GLU A 49 -9.98 14.00 -27.82
N GLU A 50 -10.89 14.98 -27.78
CA GLU A 50 -10.63 16.37 -28.15
C GLU A 50 -10.68 17.36 -26.97
N THR A 51 -10.67 16.86 -25.72
CA THR A 51 -10.84 17.73 -24.55
C THR A 51 -9.61 18.57 -24.22
N GLY A 52 -8.45 18.24 -24.80
CA GLY A 52 -7.17 18.87 -24.44
C GLY A 52 -6.70 18.57 -23.03
N ALA A 53 -7.26 17.56 -22.37
CA ALA A 53 -6.82 17.13 -21.06
C ALA A 53 -5.35 16.70 -21.10
N LYS A 54 -4.55 17.18 -20.17
CA LYS A 54 -3.12 16.90 -20.08
C LYS A 54 -2.69 16.68 -18.64
N VAL A 55 -1.58 16.00 -18.46
CA VAL A 55 -0.95 15.86 -17.16
C VAL A 55 -0.51 17.23 -16.65
N SER A 56 -0.97 17.59 -15.47
CA SER A 56 -0.55 18.82 -14.80
C SER A 56 0.54 18.57 -13.78
N ASN A 57 0.51 17.40 -13.14
CA ASN A 57 1.49 17.01 -12.14
C ASN A 57 1.56 15.48 -12.01
N ILE A 58 2.75 14.96 -11.73
CA ILE A 58 2.99 13.55 -11.34
C ILE A 58 3.71 13.56 -10.00
N TRP A 59 3.36 12.63 -9.13
CA TRP A 59 4.05 12.44 -7.86
C TRP A 59 4.15 10.96 -7.53
N THR A 60 5.06 10.65 -6.64
CA THR A 60 5.28 9.32 -6.08
C THR A 60 4.96 9.37 -4.58
N GLY A 61 4.59 8.24 -4.01
CA GLY A 61 4.36 8.12 -2.57
C GLY A 61 4.79 6.75 -2.08
N VAL A 62 5.32 6.72 -0.85
CA VAL A 62 5.73 5.47 -0.21
C VAL A 62 4.51 4.70 0.26
N MET A 63 4.41 3.44 -0.11
CA MET A 63 3.38 2.52 0.36
C MET A 63 3.98 1.42 1.23
N GLY A 64 3.42 1.23 2.43
CA GLY A 64 3.80 0.13 3.32
C GLY A 64 3.00 -1.13 3.05
N TYR A 65 3.71 -2.20 2.73
CA TYR A 65 3.15 -3.54 2.59
C TYR A 65 3.62 -4.45 3.71
N SER A 66 2.71 -5.24 4.26
CA SER A 66 3.02 -6.30 5.22
C SER A 66 3.13 -7.64 4.51
N TYR A 67 3.91 -8.56 5.07
CA TYR A 67 4.13 -9.89 4.51
C TYR A 67 2.84 -10.68 4.26
N ASP A 68 1.87 -10.58 5.16
CA ASP A 68 0.61 -11.31 5.12
C ASP A 68 -0.57 -10.49 4.56
N SER A 69 -0.27 -9.36 3.92
CA SER A 69 -1.25 -8.45 3.31
C SER A 69 -2.32 -7.91 4.28
N ASN A 70 -2.05 -7.95 5.59
CA ASN A 70 -2.93 -7.37 6.61
C ASN A 70 -2.21 -6.27 7.39
N PRO A 71 -2.87 -5.19 7.78
CA PRO A 71 -2.23 -4.15 8.56
C PRO A 71 -1.74 -4.67 9.91
N HIS A 72 -0.71 -4.03 10.44
CA HIS A 72 -0.24 -4.23 11.79
C HIS A 72 -0.81 -3.14 12.70
N ILE A 73 -1.65 -3.53 13.65
CA ILE A 73 -2.32 -2.62 14.57
C ILE A 73 -2.17 -3.12 16.00
N GLY A 74 -1.86 -2.21 16.91
CA GLY A 74 -1.80 -2.49 18.34
C GLY A 74 -0.44 -2.29 18.96
N GLN A 75 -0.26 -2.82 20.16
CA GLN A 75 1.00 -2.75 20.88
C GLN A 75 2.07 -3.59 20.17
N VAL A 76 3.27 -3.04 20.05
CA VAL A 76 4.42 -3.76 19.49
C VAL A 76 4.85 -4.84 20.49
N PRO A 77 4.98 -6.10 20.06
CA PRO A 77 5.39 -7.18 20.95
C PRO A 77 6.75 -6.91 21.62
N ASN A 78 6.84 -7.20 22.92
CA ASN A 78 8.03 -6.98 23.74
C ASN A 78 8.52 -5.51 23.80
N LYS A 79 7.65 -4.56 23.51
CA LYS A 79 7.90 -3.12 23.62
C LYS A 79 6.80 -2.48 24.45
N ASP A 80 7.18 -2.04 25.66
CA ASP A 80 6.25 -1.32 26.50
C ASP A 80 5.92 0.05 25.90
N GLU A 81 4.65 0.43 25.97
CA GLU A 81 4.12 1.73 25.53
C GLU A 81 4.38 2.09 24.06
N GLN A 82 4.80 1.14 23.23
CA GLN A 82 4.94 1.34 21.80
C GLN A 82 3.76 0.72 21.05
N PHE A 83 3.17 1.52 20.16
CA PHE A 83 2.03 1.11 19.36
C PHE A 83 2.31 1.33 17.88
N ILE A 84 1.71 0.52 17.04
CA ILE A 84 1.84 0.57 15.58
C ILE A 84 0.47 0.63 14.90
N LEU A 85 0.40 1.39 13.82
CA LEU A 85 -0.71 1.45 12.89
C LEU A 85 -0.13 1.60 11.49
N ALA A 86 0.15 0.50 10.81
CA ALA A 86 0.90 0.53 9.55
C ALA A 86 0.59 -0.67 8.65
N GLY A 87 1.12 -0.63 7.42
CA GLY A 87 1.08 -1.74 6.49
C GLY A 87 -0.30 -2.00 5.90
N PHE A 88 -1.02 -0.97 5.48
CA PHE A 88 -2.37 -1.09 4.94
C PHE A 88 -2.44 -1.59 3.49
N ASN A 89 -1.30 -1.92 2.88
CA ASN A 89 -1.22 -2.62 1.60
C ASN A 89 -2.00 -1.92 0.45
N GLY A 90 -2.00 -0.59 0.43
CA GLY A 90 -2.75 0.20 -0.56
C GLY A 90 -4.26 0.31 -0.30
N HIS A 91 -4.80 -0.36 0.73
CA HIS A 91 -6.25 -0.43 1.02
C HIS A 91 -6.64 0.26 2.34
N GLY A 92 -5.85 1.23 2.79
CA GLY A 92 -6.04 1.88 4.10
C GLY A 92 -7.27 2.79 4.19
N MET A 93 -7.61 3.50 3.14
CA MET A 93 -8.64 4.56 3.18
C MET A 93 -9.99 4.11 3.78
N PRO A 94 -10.56 2.96 3.46
CA PRO A 94 -11.83 2.52 4.04
C PRO A 94 -11.77 2.17 5.52
N VAL A 95 -10.60 1.83 6.05
CA VAL A 95 -10.46 1.24 7.40
C VAL A 95 -9.62 2.05 8.36
N ILE A 96 -8.74 2.93 7.87
CA ILE A 96 -7.73 3.60 8.70
C ILE A 96 -8.36 4.46 9.80
N TRP A 97 -9.49 5.12 9.53
CA TRP A 97 -10.19 5.95 10.50
C TRP A 97 -10.66 5.14 11.72
N LEU A 98 -11.34 4.02 11.47
CA LEU A 98 -11.82 3.13 12.55
C LEU A 98 -10.65 2.47 13.28
N ALA A 99 -9.63 2.07 12.55
CA ALA A 99 -8.41 1.49 13.12
C ALA A 99 -7.70 2.49 14.04
N ALA A 100 -7.53 3.74 13.61
CA ALA A 100 -6.92 4.79 14.42
C ALA A 100 -7.75 5.10 15.69
N LYS A 101 -9.08 5.10 15.57
CA LYS A 101 -9.97 5.31 16.73
C LYS A 101 -9.79 4.20 17.78
N GLU A 102 -9.73 2.94 17.36
CA GLU A 102 -9.55 1.84 18.30
C GLU A 102 -8.12 1.84 18.88
N LEU A 103 -7.10 2.17 18.07
CA LEU A 103 -5.74 2.33 18.59
C LEU A 103 -5.65 3.45 19.62
N ALA A 104 -6.31 4.59 19.37
CA ALA A 104 -6.37 5.69 20.34
C ALA A 104 -6.98 5.25 21.68
N ARG A 105 -8.01 4.38 21.66
CA ARG A 105 -8.57 3.78 22.89
C ARG A 105 -7.58 2.87 23.60
N MET A 106 -6.81 2.09 22.84
CA MET A 106 -5.76 1.24 23.41
C MET A 106 -4.72 2.09 24.14
N VAL A 107 -4.27 3.19 23.51
CA VAL A 107 -3.26 4.09 24.07
C VAL A 107 -3.78 4.85 25.29
N SER A 108 -4.98 5.43 25.18
CA SER A 108 -5.50 6.36 26.20
C SER A 108 -6.22 5.68 27.37
N GLN A 109 -6.80 4.49 27.14
CA GLN A 109 -7.65 3.80 28.11
C GLN A 109 -7.10 2.43 28.52
N GLY A 110 -5.98 1.99 27.95
CA GLY A 110 -5.45 0.66 28.20
C GLY A 110 -6.31 -0.46 27.63
N THR A 111 -7.22 -0.17 26.69
CA THR A 111 -8.08 -1.17 26.06
C THR A 111 -7.24 -2.23 25.36
N GLN A 112 -7.50 -3.50 25.62
CA GLN A 112 -6.79 -4.58 24.95
C GLN A 112 -7.31 -4.78 23.53
N PHE A 113 -6.47 -5.25 22.59
CA PHE A 113 -6.87 -5.47 21.20
C PHE A 113 -8.14 -6.33 21.07
N LYS A 114 -8.27 -7.39 21.87
CA LYS A 114 -9.45 -8.31 21.88
C LYS A 114 -10.77 -7.61 22.24
N GLU A 115 -10.70 -6.45 22.87
CA GLU A 115 -11.87 -5.65 23.28
C GLU A 115 -12.24 -4.62 22.23
N THR A 116 -11.45 -4.49 21.18
CA THR A 116 -11.72 -3.61 20.04
C THR A 116 -12.67 -4.30 19.05
N LYS A 117 -13.20 -3.49 18.11
CA LYS A 117 -14.00 -4.00 16.98
C LYS A 117 -13.15 -4.39 15.77
N LEU A 118 -11.83 -4.35 15.91
CA LEU A 118 -10.91 -4.66 14.81
C LEU A 118 -10.86 -6.16 14.53
N PRO A 119 -10.71 -6.55 13.25
CA PRO A 119 -10.46 -7.94 12.89
C PRO A 119 -9.19 -8.47 13.58
N ARG A 120 -9.24 -9.67 14.09
CA ARG A 120 -8.08 -10.31 14.76
C ARG A 120 -6.85 -10.41 13.86
N LEU A 121 -7.06 -10.51 12.55
CA LEU A 121 -5.99 -10.51 11.55
C LEU A 121 -5.10 -9.26 11.60
N PHE A 122 -5.64 -8.14 12.07
CA PHE A 122 -4.93 -6.86 12.12
C PHE A 122 -4.03 -6.74 13.35
N GLN A 123 -4.22 -7.62 14.34
CA GLN A 123 -3.41 -7.56 15.55
C GLN A 123 -1.94 -7.81 15.25
N THR A 124 -1.10 -6.87 15.65
CA THR A 124 0.35 -7.09 15.66
C THR A 124 0.70 -8.17 16.69
N SER A 125 1.47 -9.16 16.28
CA SER A 125 1.92 -10.23 17.18
C SER A 125 3.32 -10.70 16.81
N GLN A 126 4.04 -11.25 17.77
CA GLN A 126 5.37 -11.82 17.53
C GLN A 126 5.32 -12.91 16.45
N PHE A 127 4.30 -13.74 16.47
CA PHE A 127 4.10 -14.79 15.47
C PHE A 127 4.06 -14.24 14.03
N ARG A 128 3.33 -13.14 13.81
CA ARG A 128 3.26 -12.50 12.47
C ARG A 128 4.62 -11.92 12.05
N ILE A 129 5.33 -11.32 13.02
CA ILE A 129 6.66 -10.74 12.77
C ILE A 129 7.66 -11.85 12.43
N ASP A 130 7.70 -12.91 13.20
CA ASP A 130 8.62 -14.04 12.97
C ASP A 130 8.35 -14.71 11.62
N ARG A 131 7.07 -14.91 11.30
CA ARG A 131 6.68 -15.46 10.00
C ARG A 131 7.13 -14.59 8.83
N ALA A 132 7.00 -13.27 8.96
CA ALA A 132 7.48 -12.34 7.95
C ALA A 132 9.00 -12.39 7.78
N GLN A 133 9.74 -12.52 8.87
CA GLN A 133 11.20 -12.63 8.84
C GLN A 133 11.68 -13.93 8.19
N ASN A 134 11.02 -15.05 8.53
CA ASN A 134 11.38 -16.36 8.00
C ASN A 134 10.95 -16.59 6.55
N GLY A 135 9.89 -15.94 6.10
CA GLY A 135 9.38 -16.08 4.74
C GLY A 135 10.05 -15.18 3.69
N LYS A 136 10.88 -14.24 4.12
CA LYS A 136 11.55 -13.30 3.20
C LYS A 136 12.51 -13.96 2.19
N GLU A 137 12.98 -15.15 2.48
CA GLU A 137 13.91 -15.88 1.61
C GLU A 137 13.18 -16.61 0.45
N GLU A 138 11.91 -16.97 0.62
CA GLU A 138 11.16 -17.76 -0.35
C GLU A 138 10.28 -16.94 -1.30
N ASP A 139 9.75 -15.81 -0.82
CA ASP A 139 8.72 -15.05 -1.54
C ASP A 139 9.14 -13.61 -1.89
N GLY A 140 10.24 -13.38 -2.47
CA GLY A 140 10.83 -12.06 -2.77
C GLY A 140 9.91 -10.98 -3.40
N ASP A 141 8.59 -11.09 -3.29
CA ASP A 141 7.64 -10.10 -3.81
C ASP A 141 6.39 -9.96 -2.94
N ILE A 142 6.41 -8.92 -2.12
CA ILE A 142 5.30 -8.53 -1.24
C ILE A 142 4.06 -8.04 -2.03
N ILE A 143 4.22 -7.64 -3.28
CA ILE A 143 3.12 -7.13 -4.14
C ILE A 143 2.46 -8.28 -4.94
N GLY A 144 2.67 -9.51 -4.50
CA GLY A 144 1.97 -10.66 -5.07
C GLY A 144 2.25 -10.83 -6.56
N THR A 145 3.46 -11.18 -6.90
CA THR A 145 3.74 -11.89 -8.14
C THR A 145 3.26 -13.35 -7.99
N GLY A 146 2.04 -13.52 -7.49
CA GLY A 146 1.35 -14.76 -7.71
C GLY A 146 1.42 -15.04 -9.20
N ASN A 147 1.97 -16.18 -9.57
CA ASN A 147 2.07 -16.67 -10.92
C ASN A 147 0.77 -16.45 -11.70
N PHE A 148 0.60 -15.29 -12.28
CA PHE A 148 -0.30 -15.13 -13.39
C PHE A 148 0.40 -15.80 -14.58
N SER A 149 0.22 -17.11 -14.68
CA SER A 149 0.49 -17.86 -15.89
C SER A 149 -0.15 -17.10 -17.04
N THR A 150 0.66 -16.43 -17.82
CA THR A 150 0.28 -15.89 -19.11
C THR A 150 0.14 -17.06 -20.08
N THR A 151 -0.90 -17.86 -19.92
CA THR A 151 -1.41 -18.66 -21.03
C THR A 151 -2.12 -17.67 -21.93
N LYS A 152 -1.40 -17.18 -22.95
CA LYS A 152 -2.04 -16.54 -24.09
C LYS A 152 -3.02 -17.52 -24.74
N PRO A 153 -4.18 -17.02 -25.19
CA PRO A 153 -5.05 -17.77 -26.10
C PRO A 153 -4.38 -18.03 -27.45
#